data_a0fa87e59c30bc020904b807233a20a1
#
_entry.id   a0fa87e59c30bc020904b807233a20a1
#
_cell.length_a   1.000
_cell.length_b   1.000
_cell.length_c   1.000
_cell.angle_alpha   90.00
_cell.angle_beta   90.00
_cell.angle_gamma   90.00
#
_symmetry.space_group_name_H-M   'P 1'
#
loop_
_entity.id
_entity.type
_entity.pdbx_description
1 polymer ?
#
loop_
_entity_poly.entity_id
_entity_poly.type
_entity_poly.pdbx_seq_one_letter_code
_entity_poly.pdbx_strand_id
1 'polypeptide(L)'
;MLDLNIQNETSRLRTVVLGTAFHNGPIPTIEECYDPKSKIHVIAGTYPKEQDMIFEMESVARVFEKYGIKVFRPKVIENYNQIFSRDIGFVIEDKFITANILPDRDLEISAIDHVLGQIPKENRISLPEDCHVEGGDVMPWNNYIFIGTYSGKDYPEYITARTNVNAVKAIQELFPTKIVKSFELRKSNDNAKENALHLDCCFQPIGKDKAILHKNGFLIEEEFLWLVDFFGKENIFEISKDEMYQMNSNVFSISENIIVSEQNFTRLNTWLVEKGFTVEKVTYAEIAKQEGLLRCSTLPLVRD
;
A
#
# COMPACT_ATOMS: atom_id res chain seq x y z
N MET A 1 -21.20 -14.37 -5.86
CA MET A 1 -20.05 -13.89 -6.65
C MET A 1 -19.68 -12.51 -6.14
N LEU A 2 -18.44 -12.14 -6.24
CA LEU A 2 -17.91 -10.82 -5.85
C LEU A 2 -17.67 -10.02 -7.14
N ASP A 3 -18.45 -8.96 -7.32
CA ASP A 3 -18.31 -8.06 -8.47
C ASP A 3 -17.29 -6.99 -8.09
N LEU A 4 -16.11 -7.07 -8.69
CA LEU A 4 -15.02 -6.12 -8.45
C LEU A 4 -15.34 -4.77 -9.09
N ASN A 5 -14.95 -3.68 -8.41
CA ASN A 5 -15.01 -2.33 -8.99
C ASN A 5 -14.05 -1.40 -8.28
N ILE A 6 -12.91 -1.08 -8.90
CA ILE A 6 -11.96 -0.08 -8.40
C ILE A 6 -11.58 0.86 -9.55
N GLN A 7 -12.11 2.07 -9.52
CA GLN A 7 -11.79 3.11 -10.49
C GLN A 7 -10.76 4.11 -9.94
N ASN A 8 -10.69 4.24 -8.62
CA ASN A 8 -9.77 5.15 -7.93
C ASN A 8 -9.56 4.73 -6.46
N GLU A 9 -8.66 5.42 -5.79
CA GLU A 9 -8.30 5.14 -4.38
C GLU A 9 -9.28 5.71 -3.36
N THR A 10 -10.24 6.57 -3.75
CA THR A 10 -11.00 7.41 -2.81
C THR A 10 -12.52 7.31 -2.90
N SER A 11 -13.08 6.67 -3.92
CA SER A 11 -14.50 6.35 -3.97
C SER A 11 -14.92 5.51 -2.76
N ARG A 12 -16.20 5.52 -2.43
CA ARG A 12 -16.72 4.85 -1.23
C ARG A 12 -16.40 3.36 -1.22
N LEU A 13 -15.66 2.94 -0.21
CA LEU A 13 -15.27 1.55 0.01
C LEU A 13 -16.48 0.69 0.41
N ARG A 14 -16.63 -0.46 -0.23
CA ARG A 14 -17.67 -1.46 0.07
C ARG A 14 -17.09 -2.76 0.59
N THR A 15 -15.98 -3.18 0.00
CA THR A 15 -15.38 -4.48 0.31
C THR A 15 -13.87 -4.39 0.28
N VAL A 16 -13.22 -4.96 1.27
CA VAL A 16 -11.76 -4.93 1.43
C VAL A 16 -11.25 -6.26 2.01
N VAL A 17 -10.04 -6.66 1.63
CA VAL A 17 -9.24 -7.60 2.43
C VAL A 17 -8.39 -6.77 3.38
N LEU A 18 -8.51 -7.03 4.67
CA LEU A 18 -7.64 -6.47 5.70
C LEU A 18 -6.70 -7.58 6.18
N GLY A 19 -5.41 -7.34 6.19
CA GLY A 19 -4.40 -8.28 6.67
C GLY A 19 -4.66 -8.82 8.06
N THR A 20 -3.83 -9.71 8.54
CA THR A 20 -3.90 -10.24 9.90
C THR A 20 -2.53 -10.27 10.55
N ALA A 21 -2.48 -9.98 11.85
CA ALA A 21 -1.28 -10.11 12.67
C ALA A 21 -1.31 -11.36 13.57
N PHE A 22 -2.36 -12.18 13.49
CA PHE A 22 -2.43 -13.44 14.22
C PHE A 22 -1.41 -14.44 13.68
N HIS A 23 -0.65 -15.06 14.58
CA HIS A 23 0.41 -16.02 14.26
C HIS A 23 1.52 -15.44 13.37
N ASN A 24 1.83 -14.15 13.57
CA ASN A 24 2.85 -13.43 12.80
C ASN A 24 4.25 -14.06 12.87
N GLY A 25 4.49 -14.91 13.85
CA GLY A 25 5.76 -15.60 14.04
C GLY A 25 6.72 -14.89 14.99
N PRO A 26 7.93 -15.46 15.16
CA PRO A 26 8.97 -14.87 15.98
C PRO A 26 9.47 -13.56 15.39
N ILE A 27 10.23 -12.79 16.20
CA ILE A 27 11.00 -11.65 15.69
C ILE A 27 11.98 -12.19 14.63
N PRO A 28 11.97 -11.63 13.39
CA PRO A 28 12.86 -12.11 12.33
C PRO A 28 14.35 -11.83 12.67
N THR A 29 15.25 -12.58 12.07
CA THR A 29 16.65 -12.21 12.03
C THR A 29 16.88 -11.02 11.10
N ILE A 30 18.06 -10.41 11.15
CA ILE A 30 18.40 -9.27 10.28
C ILE A 30 18.36 -9.70 8.79
N GLU A 31 18.79 -10.92 8.52
CA GLU A 31 18.82 -11.50 7.17
C GLU A 31 17.45 -11.80 6.60
N GLU A 32 16.47 -12.08 7.47
CA GLU A 32 15.07 -12.33 7.09
C GLU A 32 14.25 -11.04 6.89
N CYS A 33 14.82 -9.87 7.21
CA CYS A 33 14.11 -8.60 7.01
C CYS A 33 14.11 -8.20 5.53
N TYR A 34 12.92 -7.89 4.99
CA TYR A 34 12.71 -7.48 3.59
C TYR A 34 12.89 -5.98 3.35
N ASP A 35 13.05 -5.20 4.41
CA ASP A 35 13.11 -3.75 4.37
C ASP A 35 14.10 -3.21 5.42
N PRO A 36 14.71 -2.04 5.18
CA PRO A 36 15.70 -1.46 6.07
C PRO A 36 15.13 -0.97 7.41
N LYS A 37 13.83 -0.67 7.50
CA LYS A 37 13.21 -0.20 8.75
C LYS A 37 13.02 -1.34 9.74
N SER A 38 12.55 -2.50 9.28
CA SER A 38 12.51 -3.73 10.09
C SER A 38 13.88 -4.06 10.66
N LYS A 39 14.96 -4.01 9.86
CA LYS A 39 16.33 -4.22 10.31
C LYS A 39 16.71 -3.29 11.47
N ILE A 40 16.40 -2.00 11.36
CA ILE A 40 16.67 -1.02 12.42
C ILE A 40 15.97 -1.43 13.72
N HIS A 41 14.70 -1.82 13.67
CA HIS A 41 13.93 -2.18 14.85
C HIS A 41 14.33 -3.53 15.45
N VAL A 42 14.77 -4.49 14.63
CA VAL A 42 15.37 -5.76 15.10
C VAL A 42 16.68 -5.49 15.84
N ILE A 43 17.59 -4.72 15.26
CA ILE A 43 18.87 -4.35 15.88
C ILE A 43 18.66 -3.58 17.19
N ALA A 44 17.70 -2.67 17.23
CA ALA A 44 17.40 -1.86 18.41
C ALA A 44 16.60 -2.63 19.49
N GLY A 45 16.13 -3.85 19.23
CA GLY A 45 15.27 -4.61 20.14
C GLY A 45 13.88 -3.98 20.33
N THR A 46 13.41 -3.22 19.34
CA THR A 46 12.12 -2.51 19.36
C THR A 46 11.16 -3.00 18.29
N TYR A 47 11.43 -4.16 17.69
CA TYR A 47 10.53 -4.79 16.74
C TYR A 47 9.15 -5.03 17.37
N PRO A 48 8.04 -4.84 16.65
CA PRO A 48 6.70 -4.89 17.24
C PRO A 48 6.35 -6.27 17.77
N LYS A 49 5.58 -6.31 18.86
CA LYS A 49 5.06 -7.55 19.42
C LYS A 49 3.75 -7.92 18.73
N GLU A 50 3.51 -9.21 18.55
CA GLU A 50 2.29 -9.72 17.92
C GLU A 50 1.00 -9.15 18.56
N GLN A 51 0.92 -9.09 19.88
CA GLN A 51 -0.26 -8.57 20.59
C GLN A 51 -0.54 -7.09 20.26
N ASP A 52 0.51 -6.28 20.16
CA ASP A 52 0.37 -4.85 19.83
C ASP A 52 -0.10 -4.69 18.38
N MET A 53 0.45 -5.48 17.46
CA MET A 53 0.04 -5.49 16.05
C MET A 53 -1.41 -5.98 15.87
N ILE A 54 -1.83 -7.01 16.61
CA ILE A 54 -3.23 -7.48 16.62
C ILE A 54 -4.15 -6.35 17.09
N PHE A 55 -3.81 -5.67 18.19
CA PHE A 55 -4.61 -4.55 18.71
C PHE A 55 -4.76 -3.43 17.68
N GLU A 56 -3.69 -3.07 17.00
CA GLU A 56 -3.67 -2.04 15.96
C GLU A 56 -4.51 -2.46 14.75
N MET A 57 -4.34 -3.68 14.26
CA MET A 57 -5.11 -4.22 13.15
C MET A 57 -6.62 -4.25 13.45
N GLU A 58 -6.99 -4.69 14.66
CA GLU A 58 -8.40 -4.72 15.09
C GLU A 58 -8.97 -3.31 15.28
N SER A 59 -8.15 -2.29 15.55
CA SER A 59 -8.61 -0.92 15.60
C SER A 59 -9.13 -0.45 14.23
N VAL A 60 -8.46 -0.84 13.15
CA VAL A 60 -8.89 -0.55 11.78
C VAL A 60 -10.15 -1.35 11.41
N ALA A 61 -10.23 -2.62 11.83
CA ALA A 61 -11.41 -3.44 11.59
C ALA A 61 -12.68 -2.81 12.21
N ARG A 62 -12.58 -2.27 13.43
CA ARG A 62 -13.70 -1.54 14.09
C ARG A 62 -14.11 -0.29 13.31
N VAL A 63 -13.16 0.44 12.73
CA VAL A 63 -13.48 1.58 11.85
C VAL A 63 -14.24 1.09 10.62
N PHE A 64 -13.82 0.02 9.98
CA PHE A 64 -14.52 -0.53 8.82
C PHE A 64 -15.93 -1.00 9.16
N GLU A 65 -16.10 -1.65 10.32
CA GLU A 65 -17.42 -2.06 10.84
C GLU A 65 -18.34 -0.85 11.05
N LYS A 66 -17.83 0.23 11.64
CA LYS A 66 -18.57 1.50 11.84
C LYS A 66 -19.16 2.04 10.54
N TYR A 67 -18.47 1.86 9.42
CA TYR A 67 -18.92 2.33 8.09
C TYR A 67 -19.63 1.26 7.25
N GLY A 68 -19.90 0.08 7.82
CA GLY A 68 -20.60 -1.01 7.15
C GLY A 68 -19.82 -1.62 5.99
N ILE A 69 -18.50 -1.59 6.06
CA ILE A 69 -17.61 -2.14 5.03
C ILE A 69 -17.49 -3.65 5.26
N LYS A 70 -17.65 -4.43 4.18
CA LYS A 70 -17.41 -5.87 4.22
C LYS A 70 -15.92 -6.14 4.26
N VAL A 71 -15.46 -6.78 5.35
CA VAL A 71 -14.05 -7.11 5.55
C VAL A 71 -13.84 -8.61 5.36
N PHE A 72 -12.94 -8.97 4.46
CA PHE A 72 -12.36 -10.31 4.40
C PHE A 72 -11.02 -10.32 5.16
N ARG A 73 -10.65 -11.49 5.69
CA ARG A 73 -9.35 -11.73 6.31
C ARG A 73 -8.64 -12.88 5.59
N PRO A 74 -7.32 -12.85 5.45
CA PRO A 74 -6.59 -14.02 5.02
C PRO A 74 -6.83 -15.21 5.97
N LYS A 75 -6.74 -16.43 5.47
CA LYS A 75 -6.59 -17.60 6.34
C LYS A 75 -5.25 -17.49 7.05
N VAL A 76 -5.26 -17.68 8.35
CA VAL A 76 -4.04 -17.58 9.17
C VAL A 76 -3.08 -18.71 8.82
N ILE A 77 -1.84 -18.34 8.51
CA ILE A 77 -0.70 -19.25 8.33
C ILE A 77 0.17 -19.11 9.59
N GLU A 78 0.49 -20.24 10.23
CA GLU A 78 1.31 -20.22 11.44
C GLU A 78 2.75 -19.73 11.18
N ASN A 79 3.22 -18.85 12.04
CA ASN A 79 4.56 -18.26 11.97
C ASN A 79 4.85 -17.52 10.66
N TYR A 80 3.86 -16.79 10.15
CA TYR A 80 3.96 -16.11 8.86
C TYR A 80 3.34 -14.72 8.91
N ASN A 81 4.09 -13.70 8.45
CA ASN A 81 3.60 -12.32 8.40
C ASN A 81 2.56 -12.17 7.29
N GLN A 82 1.34 -11.76 7.65
CA GLN A 82 0.23 -11.55 6.72
C GLN A 82 -0.43 -10.18 6.92
N ILE A 83 0.33 -9.21 7.42
CA ILE A 83 -0.19 -7.88 7.75
C ILE A 83 -0.49 -7.09 6.46
N PHE A 84 0.39 -7.17 5.47
CA PHE A 84 0.39 -6.27 4.32
C PHE A 84 -0.31 -6.86 3.10
N SER A 85 -1.64 -7.07 3.22
CA SER A 85 -2.44 -7.65 2.13
C SER A 85 -2.49 -6.81 0.85
N ARG A 86 -2.07 -5.56 0.87
CA ARG A 86 -1.98 -4.72 -0.33
C ARG A 86 -1.04 -5.32 -1.37
N ASP A 87 0.05 -5.93 -0.93
CA ASP A 87 1.14 -6.30 -1.80
C ASP A 87 0.85 -7.55 -2.63
N ILE A 88 -0.04 -8.44 -2.13
CA ILE A 88 -0.33 -9.74 -2.75
C ILE A 88 -1.18 -9.66 -4.02
N GLY A 89 -1.77 -8.51 -4.30
CA GLY A 89 -2.58 -8.26 -5.48
C GLY A 89 -3.28 -6.92 -5.43
N PHE A 90 -3.90 -6.54 -6.52
CA PHE A 90 -4.63 -5.29 -6.62
C PHE A 90 -5.77 -5.40 -7.63
N VAL A 91 -6.73 -4.49 -7.52
CA VAL A 91 -7.87 -4.42 -8.45
C VAL A 91 -7.77 -3.15 -9.26
N ILE A 92 -7.96 -3.27 -10.58
CA ILE A 92 -8.16 -2.17 -11.49
C ILE A 92 -9.45 -2.46 -12.26
N GLU A 93 -10.41 -1.55 -12.21
CA GLU A 93 -11.75 -1.75 -12.77
C GLU A 93 -12.40 -3.02 -12.18
N ASP A 94 -12.69 -4.00 -13.00
CA ASP A 94 -13.27 -5.30 -12.62
C ASP A 94 -12.24 -6.45 -12.60
N LYS A 95 -10.95 -6.16 -12.73
CA LYS A 95 -9.89 -7.16 -12.80
C LYS A 95 -9.08 -7.21 -11.51
N PHE A 96 -8.94 -8.40 -10.95
CA PHE A 96 -7.97 -8.70 -9.90
C PHE A 96 -6.67 -9.17 -10.56
N ILE A 97 -5.60 -8.45 -10.30
CA ILE A 97 -4.25 -8.80 -10.75
C ILE A 97 -3.52 -9.44 -9.56
N THR A 98 -3.11 -10.70 -9.71
CA THR A 98 -2.25 -11.36 -8.73
C THR A 98 -0.84 -10.81 -8.86
N ALA A 99 -0.25 -10.39 -7.76
CA ALA A 99 1.11 -9.88 -7.72
C ALA A 99 2.14 -10.99 -7.91
N ASN A 100 3.26 -10.67 -8.56
CA ASN A 100 4.47 -11.48 -8.52
C ASN A 100 5.38 -10.85 -7.46
N ILE A 101 5.12 -11.22 -6.21
CA ILE A 101 5.79 -10.67 -5.03
C ILE A 101 7.09 -11.41 -4.71
N LEU A 102 7.79 -10.98 -3.67
CA LEU A 102 8.94 -11.70 -3.14
C LEU A 102 8.60 -13.18 -2.86
N PRO A 103 9.46 -14.14 -3.25
CA PRO A 103 9.20 -15.57 -3.02
C PRO A 103 8.91 -15.94 -1.57
N ASP A 104 9.56 -15.25 -0.62
CA ASP A 104 9.36 -15.47 0.82
C ASP A 104 7.93 -15.10 1.30
N ARG A 105 7.16 -14.40 0.47
CA ARG A 105 5.80 -13.93 0.75
C ARG A 105 4.71 -14.61 -0.10
N ASP A 106 5.05 -15.55 -0.96
CA ASP A 106 4.14 -16.16 -1.95
C ASP A 106 2.95 -16.90 -1.30
N LEU A 107 3.13 -17.48 -0.11
CA LEU A 107 2.05 -18.16 0.62
C LEU A 107 0.91 -17.21 1.01
N GLU A 108 1.16 -15.91 1.14
CA GLU A 108 0.11 -14.92 1.46
C GLU A 108 -0.99 -14.90 0.38
N ILE A 109 -0.63 -15.16 -0.89
CA ILE A 109 -1.60 -15.18 -2.00
C ILE A 109 -2.61 -16.30 -1.80
N SER A 110 -2.15 -17.51 -1.46
CA SER A 110 -3.03 -18.66 -1.22
C SER A 110 -3.93 -18.49 0.01
N ALA A 111 -3.52 -17.68 0.96
CA ALA A 111 -4.33 -17.38 2.16
C ALA A 111 -5.65 -16.66 1.85
N ILE A 112 -5.77 -16.03 0.67
CA ILE A 112 -7.01 -15.38 0.22
C ILE A 112 -7.76 -16.17 -0.87
N ASP A 113 -7.43 -17.43 -1.12
CA ASP A 113 -8.12 -18.29 -2.12
C ASP A 113 -9.63 -18.32 -1.94
N HIS A 114 -10.11 -18.29 -0.70
CA HIS A 114 -11.55 -18.26 -0.39
C HIS A 114 -12.22 -16.93 -0.84
N VAL A 115 -11.46 -15.86 -1.01
CA VAL A 115 -11.90 -14.58 -1.60
C VAL A 115 -11.81 -14.67 -3.10
N LEU A 116 -10.65 -15.10 -3.63
CA LEU A 116 -10.41 -15.27 -5.06
C LEU A 116 -11.42 -16.23 -5.70
N GLY A 117 -11.82 -17.30 -4.99
CA GLY A 117 -12.85 -18.23 -5.43
C GLY A 117 -14.23 -17.61 -5.65
N GLN A 118 -14.50 -16.42 -5.11
CA GLN A 118 -15.73 -15.66 -5.32
C GLN A 118 -15.68 -14.73 -6.54
N ILE A 119 -14.49 -14.50 -7.12
CA ILE A 119 -14.27 -13.65 -8.31
C ILE A 119 -14.40 -14.52 -9.56
N PRO A 120 -15.13 -14.11 -10.61
CA PRO A 120 -15.16 -14.80 -11.90
C PRO A 120 -13.74 -15.05 -12.45
N LYS A 121 -13.52 -16.21 -13.07
CA LYS A 121 -12.18 -16.59 -13.55
C LYS A 121 -11.63 -15.62 -14.59
N GLU A 122 -12.48 -15.10 -15.44
CA GLU A 122 -12.16 -14.11 -16.48
C GLU A 122 -11.73 -12.76 -15.93
N ASN A 123 -12.00 -12.53 -14.64
CA ASN A 123 -11.61 -11.29 -13.93
C ASN A 123 -10.37 -11.49 -13.04
N ARG A 124 -9.74 -12.68 -13.09
CA ARG A 124 -8.49 -12.96 -12.38
C ARG A 124 -7.35 -13.04 -13.38
N ILE A 125 -6.38 -12.16 -13.23
CA ILE A 125 -5.25 -12.01 -14.14
C ILE A 125 -3.96 -12.38 -13.38
N SER A 126 -3.13 -13.20 -14.02
CA SER A 126 -1.74 -13.44 -13.63
C SER A 126 -0.84 -12.80 -14.68
N LEU A 127 0.14 -12.04 -14.25
CA LEU A 127 1.14 -11.44 -15.13
C LEU A 127 2.24 -12.49 -15.51
N PRO A 128 2.97 -12.27 -16.61
CA PRO A 128 4.18 -13.03 -16.90
C PRO A 128 5.15 -13.06 -15.71
N GLU A 129 5.93 -14.12 -15.59
CA GLU A 129 6.83 -14.37 -14.45
C GLU A 129 7.87 -13.25 -14.26
N ASP A 130 8.32 -12.63 -15.34
CA ASP A 130 9.28 -11.53 -15.35
C ASP A 130 8.66 -10.15 -15.05
N CYS A 131 7.34 -10.08 -14.84
CA CYS A 131 6.62 -8.87 -14.47
C CYS A 131 6.45 -8.80 -12.95
N HIS A 132 7.48 -8.35 -12.24
CA HIS A 132 7.40 -8.17 -10.79
C HIS A 132 6.62 -6.91 -10.44
N VAL A 133 5.63 -7.05 -9.56
CA VAL A 133 4.79 -5.93 -9.08
C VAL A 133 4.17 -6.27 -7.73
N GLU A 134 4.15 -5.31 -6.84
CA GLU A 134 3.40 -5.35 -5.59
C GLU A 134 2.33 -4.26 -5.56
N GLY A 135 1.17 -4.53 -4.97
CA GLY A 135 0.03 -3.61 -5.01
C GLY A 135 0.25 -2.28 -4.29
N GLY A 136 1.27 -2.18 -3.42
CA GLY A 136 1.70 -0.93 -2.80
C GLY A 136 2.16 0.12 -3.84
N ASP A 137 2.65 -0.35 -4.98
CA ASP A 137 3.10 0.49 -6.09
C ASP A 137 1.98 0.88 -7.06
N VAL A 138 0.78 0.26 -7.01
CA VAL A 138 -0.25 0.47 -8.03
C VAL A 138 -1.44 1.24 -7.47
N MET A 139 -1.74 2.39 -8.08
CA MET A 139 -2.81 3.30 -7.65
C MET A 139 -3.73 3.69 -8.83
N PRO A 140 -4.88 3.04 -8.99
CA PRO A 140 -5.90 3.51 -9.93
C PRO A 140 -6.38 4.92 -9.55
N TRP A 141 -6.47 5.79 -10.56
CA TRP A 141 -6.96 7.16 -10.39
C TRP A 141 -7.76 7.62 -11.61
N ASN A 142 -9.02 7.15 -11.68
CA ASN A 142 -9.92 7.42 -12.78
C ASN A 142 -9.33 6.96 -14.15
N ASN A 143 -8.97 7.90 -15.03
CA ASN A 143 -8.36 7.58 -16.33
C ASN A 143 -6.86 7.22 -16.23
N TYR A 144 -6.25 7.37 -15.06
CA TYR A 144 -4.85 7.07 -14.83
C TYR A 144 -4.66 5.80 -14.00
N ILE A 145 -3.51 5.18 -14.19
CA ILE A 145 -2.94 4.20 -13.26
C ILE A 145 -1.55 4.72 -12.92
N PHE A 146 -1.35 5.13 -11.67
CA PHE A 146 -0.04 5.54 -11.17
C PHE A 146 0.70 4.30 -10.69
N ILE A 147 1.96 4.14 -11.10
CA ILE A 147 2.77 2.97 -10.74
C ILE A 147 4.16 3.43 -10.27
N GLY A 148 4.51 3.07 -9.02
CA GLY A 148 5.89 3.15 -8.55
C GLY A 148 6.73 2.07 -9.23
N THR A 149 7.96 2.39 -9.63
CA THR A 149 8.84 1.43 -10.29
C THR A 149 10.30 1.68 -9.92
N TYR A 150 11.15 0.74 -10.25
CA TYR A 150 12.59 0.85 -10.15
C TYR A 150 13.23 0.20 -11.38
N SER A 151 13.97 1.00 -12.15
CA SER A 151 14.60 0.56 -13.40
C SER A 151 16.01 -0.05 -13.22
N GLY A 152 16.50 -0.08 -11.98
CA GLY A 152 17.79 -0.68 -11.63
C GLY A 152 17.70 -2.21 -11.52
N LYS A 153 18.53 -2.79 -10.65
CA LYS A 153 18.51 -4.24 -10.36
C LYS A 153 17.22 -4.63 -9.68
N ASP A 154 16.65 -5.77 -10.06
CA ASP A 154 15.41 -6.31 -9.52
C ASP A 154 15.61 -6.99 -8.16
N TYR A 155 14.54 -7.37 -7.45
CA TYR A 155 14.57 -7.86 -6.07
C TYR A 155 15.51 -9.04 -5.80
N PRO A 156 15.85 -9.94 -6.72
CA PRO A 156 16.83 -10.97 -6.46
C PRO A 156 18.22 -10.43 -6.11
N GLU A 157 18.55 -9.23 -6.63
CA GLU A 157 19.83 -8.55 -6.34
C GLU A 157 19.65 -7.30 -5.48
N TYR A 158 18.43 -6.72 -5.44
CA TYR A 158 18.12 -5.49 -4.72
C TYR A 158 16.74 -5.57 -4.07
N ILE A 159 16.67 -6.10 -2.85
CA ILE A 159 15.43 -6.56 -2.20
C ILE A 159 14.32 -5.52 -2.08
N THR A 160 14.65 -4.22 -2.05
CA THR A 160 13.67 -3.14 -2.01
C THR A 160 13.12 -2.76 -3.38
N ALA A 161 13.63 -3.33 -4.48
CA ALA A 161 13.08 -3.18 -5.83
C ALA A 161 11.91 -4.15 -6.02
N ARG A 162 10.67 -3.66 -5.87
CA ARG A 162 9.46 -4.51 -5.83
C ARG A 162 8.66 -4.51 -7.12
N THR A 163 8.79 -3.46 -7.92
CA THR A 163 8.04 -3.32 -9.17
C THR A 163 8.99 -2.89 -10.29
N ASN A 164 9.01 -3.67 -11.36
CA ASN A 164 9.89 -3.45 -12.50
C ASN A 164 9.17 -2.88 -13.73
N VAL A 165 9.95 -2.45 -14.73
CA VAL A 165 9.42 -1.84 -15.95
C VAL A 165 8.60 -2.81 -16.81
N ASN A 166 8.87 -4.12 -16.74
CA ASN A 166 8.08 -5.13 -17.48
C ASN A 166 6.64 -5.16 -16.98
N ALA A 167 6.43 -5.10 -15.66
CA ALA A 167 5.10 -5.03 -15.06
C ALA A 167 4.34 -3.76 -15.50
N VAL A 168 5.02 -2.61 -15.56
CA VAL A 168 4.42 -1.35 -16.05
C VAL A 168 3.88 -1.50 -17.47
N LYS A 169 4.67 -2.12 -18.38
CA LYS A 169 4.26 -2.38 -19.77
C LYS A 169 3.09 -3.34 -19.84
N ALA A 170 3.14 -4.46 -19.10
CA ALA A 170 2.07 -5.45 -19.07
C ALA A 170 0.74 -4.84 -18.57
N ILE A 171 0.78 -3.99 -17.54
CA ILE A 171 -0.41 -3.29 -17.03
C ILE A 171 -0.94 -2.31 -18.08
N GLN A 172 -0.08 -1.57 -18.80
CA GLN A 172 -0.53 -0.69 -19.89
C GLN A 172 -1.21 -1.47 -21.03
N GLU A 173 -0.71 -2.65 -21.36
CA GLU A 173 -1.33 -3.52 -22.38
C GLU A 173 -2.68 -4.08 -21.94
N LEU A 174 -2.82 -4.44 -20.66
CA LEU A 174 -4.06 -4.94 -20.08
C LEU A 174 -5.15 -3.86 -20.00
N PHE A 175 -4.77 -2.60 -19.81
CA PHE A 175 -5.68 -1.46 -19.67
C PHE A 175 -5.42 -0.38 -20.73
N PRO A 176 -5.65 -0.67 -22.03
CA PRO A 176 -5.28 0.23 -23.14
C PRO A 176 -6.06 1.55 -23.16
N THR A 177 -7.19 1.64 -22.45
CA THR A 177 -8.00 2.85 -22.29
C THR A 177 -7.53 3.75 -21.17
N LYS A 178 -6.65 3.27 -20.29
CA LYS A 178 -6.07 4.05 -19.20
C LYS A 178 -4.71 4.62 -19.58
N ILE A 179 -4.33 5.69 -18.92
CA ILE A 179 -3.00 6.28 -19.03
C ILE A 179 -2.15 5.76 -17.86
N VAL A 180 -1.21 4.89 -18.13
CA VAL A 180 -0.24 4.46 -17.13
C VAL A 180 0.84 5.51 -17.00
N LYS A 181 0.99 6.05 -15.80
CA LYS A 181 2.07 6.98 -15.43
C LYS A 181 2.95 6.32 -14.38
N SER A 182 4.17 5.94 -14.78
CA SER A 182 5.17 5.39 -13.84
C SER A 182 6.01 6.48 -13.20
N PHE A 183 6.51 6.17 -12.01
CA PHE A 183 7.36 7.03 -11.19
C PHE A 183 8.55 6.21 -10.70
N GLU A 184 9.76 6.68 -11.02
CA GLU A 184 11.00 6.04 -10.55
C GLU A 184 11.23 6.35 -9.08
N LEU A 185 11.21 5.32 -8.23
CA LEU A 185 11.32 5.49 -6.79
C LEU A 185 12.77 5.43 -6.30
N ARG A 186 13.06 6.21 -5.27
CA ARG A 186 14.32 6.10 -4.55
C ARG A 186 14.31 4.85 -3.69
N LYS A 187 15.29 3.98 -3.90
CA LYS A 187 15.44 2.71 -3.17
C LYS A 187 16.72 2.68 -2.35
N SER A 188 16.65 2.03 -1.19
CA SER A 188 17.81 1.74 -0.36
C SER A 188 17.60 0.48 0.46
N ASN A 189 18.52 -0.48 0.40
CA ASN A 189 18.48 -1.70 1.22
C ASN A 189 18.94 -1.45 2.68
N ASP A 190 19.57 -0.29 2.95
CA ASP A 190 20.29 -0.06 4.20
C ASP A 190 19.82 1.20 4.94
N ASN A 191 19.16 2.13 4.27
CA ASN A 191 18.72 3.39 4.87
C ASN A 191 17.22 3.63 4.67
N ALA A 192 16.44 3.32 5.69
CA ALA A 192 14.98 3.47 5.67
C ALA A 192 14.49 4.91 5.39
N LYS A 193 15.31 5.93 5.70
CA LYS A 193 14.97 7.33 5.39
C LYS A 193 15.28 7.74 3.95
N GLU A 194 15.94 6.88 3.18
CA GLU A 194 16.23 7.05 1.74
C GLU A 194 15.54 5.95 0.91
N ASN A 195 14.60 5.23 1.50
CA ASN A 195 13.87 4.16 0.83
C ASN A 195 12.38 4.51 0.72
N ALA A 196 11.86 4.53 -0.49
CA ALA A 196 10.43 4.45 -0.77
C ALA A 196 10.17 3.01 -1.25
N LEU A 197 9.81 2.13 -0.30
CA LEU A 197 9.61 0.69 -0.60
C LEU A 197 8.57 0.50 -1.70
N HIS A 198 7.49 1.25 -1.62
CA HIS A 198 6.44 1.36 -2.64
C HIS A 198 6.05 2.82 -2.86
N LEU A 199 5.25 3.07 -3.89
CA LEU A 199 4.74 4.41 -4.19
C LEU A 199 3.96 5.00 -3.01
N ASP A 200 3.20 4.18 -2.27
CA ASP A 200 2.42 4.62 -1.11
C ASP A 200 3.26 5.01 0.12
N CYS A 201 4.57 4.77 0.08
CA CYS A 201 5.50 5.31 1.08
C CYS A 201 5.80 6.81 0.87
N CYS A 202 5.59 7.34 -0.33
CA CYS A 202 5.91 8.74 -0.66
C CYS A 202 4.80 9.50 -1.39
N PHE A 203 3.73 8.82 -1.79
CA PHE A 203 2.59 9.41 -2.49
C PHE A 203 1.29 8.73 -2.09
N GLN A 204 0.23 9.52 -1.88
CA GLN A 204 -1.13 9.04 -1.70
C GLN A 204 -2.14 10.07 -2.21
N PRO A 205 -2.92 9.77 -3.25
CA PRO A 205 -4.07 10.60 -3.62
C PRO A 205 -5.18 10.47 -2.58
N ILE A 206 -5.81 11.57 -2.23
CA ILE A 206 -6.90 11.65 -1.26
C ILE A 206 -8.00 12.60 -1.73
N GLY A 207 -9.22 12.37 -1.26
CA GLY A 207 -10.35 13.18 -1.67
C GLY A 207 -10.61 13.06 -3.18
N LYS A 208 -10.98 14.18 -3.79
CA LYS A 208 -11.23 14.27 -5.25
C LYS A 208 -10.01 14.76 -6.02
N ASP A 209 -9.19 15.58 -5.38
CA ASP A 209 -8.21 16.43 -6.06
C ASP A 209 -6.96 16.71 -5.21
N LYS A 210 -6.78 16.03 -4.08
CA LYS A 210 -5.65 16.28 -3.17
C LYS A 210 -4.68 15.12 -3.12
N ALA A 211 -3.46 15.40 -2.68
CA ALA A 211 -2.44 14.39 -2.49
C ALA A 211 -1.52 14.68 -1.30
N ILE A 212 -1.00 13.61 -0.73
CA ILE A 212 0.13 13.64 0.21
C ILE A 212 1.36 13.23 -0.58
N LEU A 213 2.43 14.01 -0.52
CA LEU A 213 3.65 13.80 -1.30
C LEU A 213 4.92 13.98 -0.47
N HIS A 214 5.94 13.16 -0.75
CA HIS A 214 7.30 13.36 -0.30
C HIS A 214 8.25 13.44 -1.50
N LYS A 215 8.84 14.63 -1.72
CA LYS A 215 9.71 14.89 -2.87
C LYS A 215 10.84 13.86 -3.03
N ASN A 216 11.56 13.58 -1.95
CA ASN A 216 12.75 12.73 -2.01
C ASN A 216 12.44 11.22 -2.13
N GLY A 217 11.17 10.81 -2.13
CA GLY A 217 10.76 9.44 -2.47
C GLY A 217 10.89 9.14 -3.97
N PHE A 218 10.90 10.18 -4.81
CA PHE A 218 11.08 10.08 -6.24
C PHE A 218 12.56 10.22 -6.61
N LEU A 219 13.05 9.38 -7.49
CA LEU A 219 14.43 9.45 -7.98
C LEU A 219 14.59 10.58 -9.02
N ILE A 220 13.54 10.82 -9.79
CA ILE A 220 13.45 11.83 -10.86
C ILE A 220 12.60 13.01 -10.40
N GLU A 221 13.20 14.20 -10.27
CA GLU A 221 12.51 15.39 -9.75
C GLU A 221 11.33 15.81 -10.63
N GLU A 222 11.45 15.67 -11.94
CA GLU A 222 10.41 16.02 -12.91
C GLU A 222 9.13 15.20 -12.69
N GLU A 223 9.24 13.98 -12.20
CA GLU A 223 8.08 13.13 -11.90
C GLU A 223 7.32 13.63 -10.65
N PHE A 224 8.04 14.06 -9.63
CA PHE A 224 7.44 14.75 -8.49
C PHE A 224 6.75 16.05 -8.92
N LEU A 225 7.41 16.88 -9.73
CA LEU A 225 6.84 18.13 -10.23
C LEU A 225 5.61 17.89 -11.10
N TRP A 226 5.58 16.80 -11.88
CA TRP A 226 4.40 16.40 -12.64
C TRP A 226 3.19 16.13 -11.72
N LEU A 227 3.39 15.45 -10.58
CA LEU A 227 2.32 15.24 -9.59
C LEU A 227 1.87 16.56 -8.95
N VAL A 228 2.81 17.47 -8.68
CA VAL A 228 2.49 18.81 -8.14
C VAL A 228 1.61 19.58 -9.12
N ASP A 229 1.92 19.55 -10.41
CA ASP A 229 1.13 20.21 -11.45
C ASP A 229 -0.23 19.51 -11.64
N PHE A 230 -0.26 18.18 -11.57
CA PHE A 230 -1.46 17.37 -11.77
C PHE A 230 -2.53 17.61 -10.70
N PHE A 231 -2.12 17.68 -9.42
CA PHE A 231 -3.05 17.91 -8.31
C PHE A 231 -3.25 19.40 -7.98
N GLY A 232 -2.33 20.27 -8.40
CA GLY A 232 -2.25 21.66 -7.98
C GLY A 232 -1.57 21.84 -6.63
N LYS A 233 -0.59 22.74 -6.56
CA LYS A 233 0.27 22.94 -5.38
C LYS A 233 -0.52 23.17 -4.09
N GLU A 234 -1.64 23.88 -4.16
CA GLU A 234 -2.53 24.20 -3.03
C GLU A 234 -3.29 22.99 -2.48
N ASN A 235 -3.34 21.89 -3.23
CA ASN A 235 -4.00 20.63 -2.90
C ASN A 235 -3.03 19.58 -2.36
N ILE A 236 -1.74 19.92 -2.25
CA ILE A 236 -0.71 19.00 -1.80
C ILE A 236 -0.35 19.25 -0.35
N PHE A 237 -0.28 18.16 0.40
CA PHE A 237 0.38 18.10 1.69
C PHE A 237 1.76 17.48 1.53
N GLU A 238 2.80 18.31 1.54
CA GLU A 238 4.17 17.82 1.48
C GLU A 238 4.63 17.35 2.87
N ILE A 239 5.04 16.07 2.94
CA ILE A 239 5.59 15.49 4.16
C ILE A 239 7.11 15.56 4.17
N SER A 240 7.66 15.77 5.36
CA SER A 240 9.11 15.75 5.61
C SER A 240 9.68 14.33 5.50
N LYS A 241 11.01 14.21 5.48
CA LYS A 241 11.72 12.95 5.49
C LYS A 241 11.41 12.10 6.74
N ASP A 242 11.27 12.75 7.90
CA ASP A 242 10.92 12.05 9.13
C ASP A 242 9.46 11.59 9.12
N GLU A 243 8.55 12.37 8.55
CA GLU A 243 7.15 11.97 8.36
C GLU A 243 7.01 10.84 7.33
N MET A 244 7.81 10.83 6.26
CA MET A 244 7.88 9.69 5.34
C MET A 244 8.36 8.43 6.07
N TYR A 245 9.44 8.52 6.84
CA TYR A 245 9.94 7.42 7.67
C TYR A 245 8.86 6.90 8.64
N GLN A 246 7.98 7.78 9.15
CA GLN A 246 6.83 7.39 9.99
C GLN A 246 5.63 6.89 9.18
N MET A 247 5.72 6.83 7.84
CA MET A 247 4.66 6.35 6.93
C MET A 247 3.46 7.30 6.81
N ASN A 248 3.65 8.63 6.97
CA ASN A 248 2.54 9.58 6.96
C ASN A 248 1.76 9.64 5.63
N SER A 249 2.34 9.23 4.50
CA SER A 249 1.60 9.11 3.24
C SER A 249 0.65 7.90 3.21
N ASN A 250 0.93 6.87 4.00
CA ASN A 250 0.25 5.58 3.93
C ASN A 250 -1.09 5.56 4.70
N VAL A 251 -1.88 6.63 4.55
CA VAL A 251 -3.26 6.71 5.04
C VAL A 251 -4.20 5.91 4.16
N PHE A 252 -5.42 5.67 4.63
CA PHE A 252 -6.41 4.90 3.87
C PHE A 252 -7.75 5.62 3.75
N SER A 253 -8.21 5.87 2.53
CA SER A 253 -9.51 6.51 2.27
C SER A 253 -10.65 5.49 2.31
N ILE A 254 -11.62 5.72 3.20
CA ILE A 254 -12.92 5.02 3.19
C ILE A 254 -13.83 5.61 2.11
N SER A 255 -13.74 6.92 1.93
CA SER A 255 -14.45 7.65 0.89
C SER A 255 -13.70 8.94 0.55
N GLU A 256 -14.20 9.70 -0.41
CA GLU A 256 -13.67 11.03 -0.76
C GLU A 256 -13.59 12.00 0.44
N ASN A 257 -14.34 11.74 1.51
CA ASN A 257 -14.44 12.65 2.66
C ASN A 257 -14.00 12.01 3.99
N ILE A 258 -13.66 10.70 4.00
CA ILE A 258 -13.35 9.98 5.22
C ILE A 258 -12.02 9.25 5.05
N ILE A 259 -11.06 9.58 5.91
CA ILE A 259 -9.70 9.04 5.88
C ILE A 259 -9.37 8.39 7.22
N VAL A 260 -8.85 7.16 7.18
CA VAL A 260 -8.23 6.50 8.34
C VAL A 260 -6.77 6.94 8.38
N SER A 261 -6.32 7.42 9.52
CA SER A 261 -4.97 7.93 9.73
C SER A 261 -4.42 7.52 11.09
N GLU A 262 -3.12 7.39 11.20
CA GLU A 262 -2.46 7.13 12.48
C GLU A 262 -2.59 8.35 13.40
N GLN A 263 -2.90 8.11 14.68
CA GLN A 263 -3.24 9.18 15.63
C GLN A 263 -2.12 10.18 15.89
N ASN A 264 -0.86 9.75 15.79
CA ASN A 264 0.32 10.58 16.05
C ASN A 264 0.71 11.49 14.85
N PHE A 265 0.07 11.34 13.70
CA PHE A 265 0.31 12.19 12.52
C PHE A 265 -0.30 13.60 12.72
N THR A 266 0.13 14.30 13.77
CA THR A 266 -0.53 15.53 14.24
C THR A 266 -0.68 16.58 13.16
N ARG A 267 0.39 16.89 12.42
CA ARG A 267 0.39 17.91 11.37
C ARG A 267 -0.53 17.52 10.21
N LEU A 268 -0.43 16.26 9.75
CA LEU A 268 -1.28 15.74 8.68
C LEU A 268 -2.75 15.71 9.11
N ASN A 269 -3.04 15.17 10.29
CA ASN A 269 -4.41 15.07 10.79
C ASN A 269 -5.08 16.43 10.95
N THR A 270 -4.33 17.45 11.38
CA THR A 270 -4.81 18.84 11.46
C THR A 270 -5.16 19.38 10.08
N TRP A 271 -4.24 19.23 9.11
CA TRP A 271 -4.47 19.67 7.74
C TRP A 271 -5.66 18.96 7.08
N LEU A 272 -5.81 17.66 7.29
CA LEU A 272 -6.96 16.90 6.77
C LEU A 272 -8.28 17.46 7.30
N VAL A 273 -8.37 17.76 8.60
CA VAL A 273 -9.58 18.38 9.21
C VAL A 273 -9.82 19.77 8.64
N GLU A 274 -8.80 20.60 8.50
CA GLU A 274 -8.90 21.93 7.88
C GLU A 274 -9.38 21.89 6.42
N LYS A 275 -9.03 20.81 5.69
CA LYS A 275 -9.51 20.55 4.31
C LYS A 275 -10.89 19.89 4.26
N GLY A 276 -11.55 19.70 5.40
CA GLY A 276 -12.94 19.22 5.50
C GLY A 276 -13.10 17.70 5.55
N PHE A 277 -12.02 16.95 5.77
CA PHE A 277 -12.10 15.49 5.93
C PHE A 277 -12.56 15.10 7.34
N THR A 278 -13.34 14.02 7.42
CA THR A 278 -13.50 13.25 8.65
C THR A 278 -12.29 12.34 8.79
N VAL A 279 -11.53 12.50 9.88
CA VAL A 279 -10.33 11.71 10.16
C VAL A 279 -10.62 10.68 11.25
N GLU A 280 -10.64 9.41 10.87
CA GLU A 280 -10.70 8.28 11.79
C GLU A 280 -9.28 7.97 12.28
N LYS A 281 -8.98 8.43 13.50
CA LYS A 281 -7.65 8.24 14.10
C LYS A 281 -7.56 6.88 14.77
N VAL A 282 -6.56 6.10 14.38
CA VAL A 282 -6.26 4.78 14.95
C VAL A 282 -4.82 4.72 15.46
N THR A 283 -4.55 3.77 16.34
CA THR A 283 -3.17 3.41 16.71
C THR A 283 -2.62 2.45 15.66
N TYR A 284 -1.47 2.76 15.07
CA TYR A 284 -0.83 1.92 14.05
C TYR A 284 0.71 2.08 14.02
N ALA A 285 1.29 2.63 15.07
CA ALA A 285 2.71 2.95 15.13
C ALA A 285 3.62 1.72 15.32
N GLU A 286 3.09 0.63 15.89
CA GLU A 286 3.83 -0.63 16.04
C GLU A 286 3.99 -1.33 14.67
N ILE A 287 2.90 -1.48 13.92
CA ILE A 287 2.94 -2.04 12.56
C ILE A 287 3.83 -1.18 11.64
N ALA A 288 3.81 0.14 11.80
CA ALA A 288 4.65 1.06 11.03
C ALA A 288 6.16 0.76 11.11
N LYS A 289 6.63 0.08 12.14
CA LYS A 289 8.04 -0.34 12.29
C LYS A 289 8.49 -1.36 11.23
N GLN A 290 7.54 -1.98 10.51
CA GLN A 290 7.77 -2.92 9.41
C GLN A 290 7.66 -2.26 8.02
N GLU A 291 7.86 -0.95 7.93
CA GLU A 291 7.84 -0.16 6.68
C GLU A 291 6.51 -0.24 5.91
N GLY A 292 5.40 -0.46 6.61
CA GLY A 292 4.04 -0.45 6.07
C GLY A 292 3.05 0.14 7.08
N LEU A 293 1.88 0.62 6.62
CA LEU A 293 0.86 1.19 7.48
C LEU A 293 -0.55 0.78 7.02
N LEU A 294 -1.47 1.71 6.96
CA LEU A 294 -2.90 1.48 6.73
C LEU A 294 -3.22 1.03 5.32
N ARG A 295 -2.65 1.71 4.30
CA ARG A 295 -2.85 1.30 2.92
C ARG A 295 -2.21 -0.05 2.63
N CYS A 296 -0.99 -0.27 3.09
CA CYS A 296 -0.29 -1.55 2.93
C CYS A 296 -1.08 -2.74 3.52
N SER A 297 -1.80 -2.51 4.62
CA SER A 297 -2.58 -3.56 5.29
C SER A 297 -3.93 -3.84 4.64
N THR A 298 -4.31 -3.10 3.59
CA THR A 298 -5.65 -3.16 2.99
C THR A 298 -5.59 -3.38 1.49
N LEU A 299 -6.42 -4.30 0.98
CA LEU A 299 -6.62 -4.55 -0.44
C LEU A 299 -8.10 -4.32 -0.77
N PRO A 300 -8.47 -3.15 -1.31
CA PRO A 300 -9.83 -2.87 -1.76
C PRO A 300 -10.26 -3.78 -2.91
N LEU A 301 -11.48 -4.28 -2.82
CA LEU A 301 -12.08 -5.12 -3.86
C LEU A 301 -13.24 -4.43 -4.55
N VAL A 302 -13.99 -3.60 -3.81
CA VAL A 302 -15.14 -2.88 -4.35
C VAL A 302 -15.19 -1.47 -3.78
N ARG A 303 -15.26 -0.49 -4.67
CA ARG A 303 -15.58 0.92 -4.40
C ARG A 303 -16.69 1.37 -5.33
N ASP A 304 -17.57 2.27 -4.86
CA ASP A 304 -18.67 2.85 -5.67
C ASP A 304 -18.18 3.89 -6.64
#